data_afb7a1f44a0546f09b2fd840f5199c76
#
_entry.id   afb7a1f44a0546f09b2fd840f5199c76
#
_cell.length_a   1.000
_cell.length_b   1.000
_cell.length_c   1.000
_cell.angle_alpha   90.00
_cell.angle_beta   90.00
_cell.angle_gamma   90.00
#
_symmetry.space_group_name_H-M   'P 1'
#
loop_
_entity.id
_entity.type
_entity.pdbx_description
1 polymer ?
#
loop_
_entity_poly.entity_id
_entity_poly.type
_entity_poly.pdbx_seq_one_letter_code
_entity_poly.pdbx_strand_id
1 'polypeptide(L)'
;LVTAEWLFDNLQDTNLRIYDCTAHLLPHPTKTYTVGSGRDDYNKAHIPGADFLELQEELSDKNSELRFTFPRGEDFAAAVSKKGLGDTNTVILYSTTSPQWATRIWWMLKTFGFENAKVLDGGLIHWQQKGYPVSTKPAQYLPTTFTPNLQPGLIANKDEVQKAIDDHSVC
;
A
#
# COMPACT_ATOMS: atom_id res chain seq x y z
N LEU A 1 -2.62 5.64 -12.13
CA LEU A 1 -3.21 6.65 -11.26
C LEU A 1 -4.70 6.74 -11.49
N VAL A 2 -5.44 7.24 -10.48
CA VAL A 2 -6.85 7.66 -10.59
C VAL A 2 -7.02 9.04 -9.95
N THR A 3 -7.97 9.82 -10.45
CA THR A 3 -8.28 11.13 -9.86
C THR A 3 -9.25 11.02 -8.69
N ALA A 4 -9.33 12.07 -7.88
CA ALA A 4 -10.27 12.15 -6.77
C ALA A 4 -11.73 12.16 -7.27
N GLU A 5 -12.00 12.79 -8.42
CA GLU A 5 -13.31 12.80 -9.06
C GLU A 5 -13.74 11.39 -9.44
N TRP A 6 -12.87 10.65 -10.14
CA TRP A 6 -13.17 9.28 -10.53
C TRP A 6 -13.49 8.42 -9.29
N LEU A 7 -12.70 8.54 -8.23
CA LEU A 7 -12.93 7.77 -7.02
C LEU A 7 -14.26 8.17 -6.35
N PHE A 8 -14.57 9.47 -6.30
CA PHE A 8 -15.82 9.94 -5.71
C PHE A 8 -17.03 9.39 -6.45
N ASP A 9 -17.02 9.39 -7.78
CA ASP A 9 -18.10 8.86 -8.62
C ASP A 9 -18.28 7.34 -8.49
N ASN A 10 -17.22 6.62 -8.07
CA ASN A 10 -17.22 5.16 -7.96
C ASN A 10 -17.26 4.62 -6.52
N LEU A 11 -17.46 5.46 -5.50
CA LEU A 11 -17.47 5.02 -4.09
C LEU A 11 -18.51 3.92 -3.77
N GLN A 12 -19.57 3.81 -4.56
CA GLN A 12 -20.62 2.81 -4.36
C GLN A 12 -20.34 1.47 -5.09
N ASP A 13 -19.25 1.37 -5.83
CA ASP A 13 -18.87 0.11 -6.48
C ASP A 13 -18.46 -0.93 -5.43
N THR A 14 -19.26 -1.99 -5.32
CA THR A 14 -19.06 -3.07 -4.35
C THR A 14 -17.80 -3.91 -4.61
N ASN A 15 -17.22 -3.82 -5.82
CA ASN A 15 -15.96 -4.46 -6.17
C ASN A 15 -14.73 -3.60 -5.83
N LEU A 16 -14.96 -2.34 -5.50
CA LEU A 16 -13.87 -1.43 -5.13
C LEU A 16 -13.36 -1.73 -3.72
N ARG A 17 -12.05 -1.69 -3.54
CA ARG A 17 -11.36 -1.76 -2.25
C ARG A 17 -10.45 -0.55 -2.12
N ILE A 18 -10.66 0.24 -1.10
CA ILE A 18 -9.92 1.48 -0.86
C ILE A 18 -9.08 1.28 0.40
N TYR A 19 -7.79 1.60 0.35
CA TYR A 19 -6.91 1.47 1.51
C TYR A 19 -6.07 2.71 1.73
N ASP A 20 -6.07 3.16 2.98
CA ASP A 20 -5.06 4.09 3.49
C ASP A 20 -3.77 3.31 3.80
N CYS A 21 -2.66 3.78 3.26
CA CYS A 21 -1.36 3.14 3.36
C CYS A 21 -0.37 4.01 4.16
N THR A 22 -0.86 5.02 4.89
CA THR A 22 -0.03 6.03 5.54
C THR A 22 0.91 5.41 6.57
N ALA A 23 2.19 5.74 6.47
CA ALA A 23 3.19 5.49 7.50
C ALA A 23 3.99 6.78 7.74
N HIS A 24 4.70 6.84 8.85
CA HIS A 24 5.51 7.98 9.25
C HIS A 24 6.96 7.56 9.48
N LEU A 25 7.89 8.41 9.06
CA LEU A 25 9.28 8.33 9.49
C LEU A 25 9.50 9.42 10.55
N LEU A 26 9.60 8.98 11.78
CA LEU A 26 9.71 9.89 12.93
C LEU A 26 11.17 10.07 13.32
N PRO A 27 11.63 11.30 13.60
CA PRO A 27 12.98 11.54 14.09
C PRO A 27 13.29 10.71 15.34
N HIS A 28 14.52 10.23 15.47
CA HIS A 28 14.96 9.47 16.64
C HIS A 28 16.32 9.99 17.11
N PRO A 29 16.56 10.15 18.44
CA PRO A 29 17.79 10.74 18.97
C PRO A 29 19.08 10.00 18.60
N THR A 30 19.01 8.67 18.47
CA THR A 30 20.19 7.80 18.26
C THR A 30 20.10 6.92 17.02
N LYS A 31 18.98 6.92 16.30
CA LYS A 31 18.77 6.19 15.03
C LYS A 31 18.41 7.21 13.96
N THR A 32 18.54 6.84 12.71
CA THR A 32 18.13 7.70 11.58
C THR A 32 16.68 8.12 11.70
N TYR A 33 15.79 7.17 12.03
CA TYR A 33 14.35 7.40 12.26
C TYR A 33 13.72 6.18 12.95
N THR A 34 12.49 6.34 13.45
CA THR A 34 11.57 5.25 13.77
C THR A 34 10.39 5.25 12.81
N VAL A 35 9.78 4.08 12.62
CA VAL A 35 8.55 3.96 11.84
C VAL A 35 7.37 4.17 12.77
N GLY A 36 6.46 5.05 12.39
CA GLY A 36 5.16 5.25 13.03
C GLY A 36 4.04 4.79 12.10
N SER A 37 3.00 4.21 12.66
CA SER A 37 1.77 3.89 11.93
C SER A 37 0.97 5.14 11.62
N GLY A 38 0.35 5.21 10.44
CA GLY A 38 -0.65 6.22 10.10
C GLY A 38 -2.05 5.92 10.64
N ARG A 39 -2.21 4.87 11.45
CA ARG A 39 -3.51 4.43 11.98
C ARG A 39 -4.27 5.52 12.73
N ASP A 40 -3.56 6.35 13.50
CA ASP A 40 -4.20 7.42 14.26
C ASP A 40 -4.73 8.54 13.34
N ASP A 41 -4.06 8.80 12.23
CA ASP A 41 -4.54 9.76 11.24
C ASP A 41 -5.74 9.21 10.47
N TYR A 42 -5.68 7.94 10.05
CA TYR A 42 -6.81 7.22 9.49
C TYR A 42 -8.05 7.24 10.40
N ASN A 43 -7.88 7.02 11.71
CA ASN A 43 -8.98 7.05 12.68
C ASN A 43 -9.61 8.45 12.82
N LYS A 44 -8.85 9.51 12.59
CA LYS A 44 -9.36 10.89 12.62
C LYS A 44 -10.14 11.24 11.36
N ALA A 45 -9.63 10.87 10.20
CA ALA A 45 -10.28 11.13 8.91
C ALA A 45 -9.70 10.22 7.81
N HIS A 46 -10.56 9.54 7.08
CA HIS A 46 -10.21 8.75 5.91
C HIS A 46 -11.28 8.86 4.83
N ILE A 47 -10.98 8.41 3.62
CA ILE A 47 -11.95 8.35 2.51
C ILE A 47 -13.06 7.35 2.86
N PRO A 48 -14.36 7.69 2.68
CA PRO A 48 -15.45 6.78 2.99
C PRO A 48 -15.27 5.41 2.31
N GLY A 49 -15.45 4.34 3.08
CA GLY A 49 -15.24 2.98 2.59
C GLY A 49 -13.79 2.50 2.61
N ALA A 50 -12.83 3.32 3.00
CA ALA A 50 -11.45 2.86 3.13
C ALA A 50 -11.22 2.01 4.38
N ASP A 51 -10.40 0.96 4.26
CA ASP A 51 -9.71 0.28 5.36
C ASP A 51 -8.24 0.73 5.37
N PHE A 52 -7.45 0.21 6.30
CA PHE A 52 -6.06 0.56 6.52
C PHE A 52 -5.13 -0.63 6.31
N LEU A 53 -4.05 -0.42 5.55
CA LEU A 53 -2.97 -1.39 5.38
C LEU A 53 -1.72 -0.95 6.14
N GLU A 54 -1.30 -1.75 7.11
CA GLU A 54 -0.12 -1.49 7.92
C GLU A 54 1.14 -2.07 7.25
N LEU A 55 1.96 -1.20 6.66
CA LEU A 55 3.11 -1.64 5.87
C LEU A 55 4.15 -2.39 6.71
N GLN A 56 4.55 -1.83 7.87
CA GLN A 56 5.64 -2.41 8.66
C GLN A 56 5.20 -3.69 9.38
N GLU A 57 4.02 -3.69 10.00
CA GLU A 57 3.60 -4.76 10.90
C GLU A 57 2.83 -5.88 10.19
N GLU A 58 2.14 -5.57 9.09
CA GLU A 58 1.31 -6.55 8.39
C GLU A 58 1.91 -7.00 7.05
N LEU A 59 2.62 -6.11 6.33
CA LEU A 59 3.04 -6.33 4.96
C LEU A 59 4.56 -6.37 4.76
N SER A 60 5.34 -6.50 5.82
CA SER A 60 6.80 -6.66 5.75
C SER A 60 7.26 -7.96 6.39
N ASP A 61 8.43 -8.46 5.99
CA ASP A 61 9.02 -9.65 6.58
C ASP A 61 9.39 -9.39 8.05
N LYS A 62 8.72 -10.07 8.96
CA LYS A 62 8.91 -9.94 10.42
C LYS A 62 10.20 -10.58 10.93
N ASN A 63 10.82 -11.44 10.13
CA ASN A 63 12.08 -12.10 10.50
C ASN A 63 13.32 -11.28 10.12
N SER A 64 13.13 -10.19 9.37
CA SER A 64 14.22 -9.31 8.98
C SER A 64 14.52 -8.25 10.04
N GLU A 65 15.80 -8.02 10.31
CA GLU A 65 16.26 -6.89 11.13
C GLU A 65 16.08 -5.53 10.41
N LEU A 66 15.92 -5.57 9.09
CA LEU A 66 15.70 -4.38 8.26
C LEU A 66 14.22 -4.06 8.18
N ARG A 67 13.90 -2.77 8.20
CA ARG A 67 12.54 -2.27 8.06
C ARG A 67 12.07 -2.39 6.62
N PHE A 68 10.77 -2.59 6.45
CA PHE A 68 10.11 -2.64 5.14
C PHE A 68 10.65 -3.72 4.20
N THR A 69 11.28 -4.77 4.76
CA THR A 69 11.76 -5.90 3.96
C THR A 69 10.59 -6.56 3.25
N PHE A 70 10.80 -6.89 1.99
CA PHE A 70 9.80 -7.52 1.15
C PHE A 70 9.39 -8.88 1.72
N PRO A 71 8.09 -9.15 1.94
CA PRO A 71 7.62 -10.38 2.57
C PRO A 71 7.63 -11.55 1.60
N ARG A 72 7.48 -12.77 2.11
CA ARG A 72 7.17 -13.93 1.29
C ARG A 72 5.76 -13.79 0.71
N GLY A 73 5.54 -14.37 -0.48
CA GLY A 73 4.25 -14.28 -1.18
C GLY A 73 3.08 -14.81 -0.35
N GLU A 74 3.28 -15.90 0.37
CA GLU A 74 2.25 -16.51 1.24
C GLU A 74 1.86 -15.61 2.40
N ASP A 75 2.85 -14.96 3.05
CA ASP A 75 2.61 -14.05 4.18
C ASP A 75 1.87 -12.80 3.71
N PHE A 76 2.30 -12.24 2.56
CA PHE A 76 1.62 -11.11 1.93
C PHE A 76 0.18 -11.46 1.55
N ALA A 77 -0.02 -12.60 0.87
CA ALA A 77 -1.33 -13.06 0.46
C ALA A 77 -2.28 -13.25 1.64
N ALA A 78 -1.81 -13.86 2.72
CA ALA A 78 -2.61 -14.05 3.94
C ALA A 78 -3.02 -12.71 4.56
N ALA A 79 -2.10 -11.72 4.60
CA ALA A 79 -2.38 -10.41 5.17
C ALA A 79 -3.43 -9.63 4.35
N VAL A 80 -3.25 -9.54 3.02
CA VAL A 80 -4.18 -8.78 2.16
C VAL A 80 -5.53 -9.48 1.99
N SER A 81 -5.55 -10.83 1.95
CA SER A 81 -6.80 -11.61 1.91
C SER A 81 -7.66 -11.36 3.15
N LYS A 82 -7.06 -11.33 4.33
CA LYS A 82 -7.74 -10.99 5.59
C LYS A 82 -8.36 -9.59 5.57
N LYS A 83 -7.76 -8.66 4.82
CA LYS A 83 -8.26 -7.30 4.60
C LYS A 83 -9.31 -7.20 3.49
N GLY A 84 -9.69 -8.32 2.89
CA GLY A 84 -10.70 -8.36 1.84
C GLY A 84 -10.19 -7.96 0.46
N LEU A 85 -8.87 -7.94 0.24
CA LEU A 85 -8.27 -7.76 -1.07
C LEU A 85 -8.13 -9.11 -1.75
N GLY A 86 -8.83 -9.33 -2.84
CA GLY A 86 -8.83 -10.56 -3.61
C GLY A 86 -8.57 -10.34 -5.10
N ASP A 87 -8.34 -11.43 -5.81
CA ASP A 87 -7.87 -11.44 -7.21
C ASP A 87 -8.75 -10.66 -8.19
N THR A 88 -10.04 -10.49 -7.90
CA THR A 88 -11.01 -9.87 -8.79
C THR A 88 -11.33 -8.41 -8.46
N ASN A 89 -10.80 -7.88 -7.36
CA ASN A 89 -11.12 -6.53 -6.92
C ASN A 89 -10.42 -5.44 -7.76
N THR A 90 -11.00 -4.24 -7.76
CA THR A 90 -10.30 -3.01 -8.12
C THR A 90 -9.80 -2.35 -6.84
N VAL A 91 -8.50 -2.12 -6.74
CA VAL A 91 -7.85 -1.62 -5.52
C VAL A 91 -7.37 -0.20 -5.72
N ILE A 92 -7.77 0.69 -4.81
CA ILE A 92 -7.28 2.07 -4.74
C ILE A 92 -6.46 2.25 -3.47
N LEU A 93 -5.25 2.71 -3.65
CA LEU A 93 -4.29 2.96 -2.59
C LEU A 93 -4.03 4.46 -2.47
N TYR A 94 -4.04 4.97 -1.26
CA TYR A 94 -3.68 6.35 -1.00
C TYR A 94 -2.88 6.48 0.29
N SER A 95 -2.32 7.65 0.51
CA SER A 95 -1.71 8.03 1.77
C SER A 95 -1.97 9.51 2.07
N THR A 96 -1.89 9.88 3.34
CA THR A 96 -2.16 11.24 3.80
C THR A 96 -0.96 12.14 3.58
N THR A 97 0.26 11.65 3.84
CA THR A 97 1.46 12.49 3.90
C THR A 97 2.31 12.42 2.63
N SER A 98 2.71 11.23 2.22
CA SER A 98 3.63 11.03 1.09
C SER A 98 3.16 9.89 0.20
N PRO A 99 3.14 10.05 -1.14
CA PRO A 99 2.66 9.03 -2.06
C PRO A 99 3.50 7.75 -2.03
N GLN A 100 4.72 7.81 -1.51
CA GLN A 100 5.64 6.65 -1.45
C GLN A 100 5.04 5.44 -0.73
N TRP A 101 4.17 5.63 0.25
CA TRP A 101 3.56 4.53 0.99
C TRP A 101 2.53 3.78 0.14
N ALA A 102 1.67 4.51 -0.52
CA ALA A 102 0.71 3.95 -1.47
C ALA A 102 1.40 3.30 -2.67
N THR A 103 2.42 3.95 -3.24
CA THR A 103 3.18 3.38 -4.37
C THR A 103 4.02 2.18 -3.96
N ARG A 104 4.49 2.10 -2.71
CA ARG A 104 5.16 0.90 -2.18
C ARG A 104 4.23 -0.30 -2.19
N ILE A 105 3.01 -0.16 -1.68
CA ILE A 105 2.03 -1.27 -1.65
C ILE A 105 1.55 -1.59 -3.07
N TRP A 106 1.34 -0.58 -3.92
CA TRP A 106 1.05 -0.79 -5.34
C TRP A 106 2.11 -1.65 -6.02
N TRP A 107 3.40 -1.34 -5.81
CA TRP A 107 4.51 -2.11 -6.36
C TRP A 107 4.55 -3.54 -5.80
N MET A 108 4.28 -3.74 -4.51
CA MET A 108 4.20 -5.08 -3.91
C MET A 108 3.10 -5.92 -4.55
N LEU A 109 1.90 -5.35 -4.71
CA LEU A 109 0.78 -6.00 -5.41
C LEU A 109 1.18 -6.38 -6.84
N LYS A 110 1.79 -5.46 -7.58
CA LYS A 110 2.26 -5.72 -8.94
C LYS A 110 3.34 -6.81 -8.99
N THR A 111 4.27 -6.81 -8.04
CA THR A 111 5.31 -7.84 -7.91
C THR A 111 4.71 -9.22 -7.63
N PHE A 112 3.59 -9.29 -6.95
CA PHE A 112 2.82 -10.54 -6.77
C PHE A 112 1.76 -10.79 -7.84
N GLY A 113 1.86 -10.11 -9.00
CA GLY A 113 1.05 -10.38 -10.20
C GLY A 113 -0.34 -9.76 -10.19
N PHE A 114 -0.64 -8.84 -9.25
CA PHE A 114 -1.93 -8.15 -9.20
C PHE A 114 -1.88 -6.82 -9.98
N GLU A 115 -2.59 -6.78 -11.12
CA GLU A 115 -2.53 -5.64 -12.04
C GLU A 115 -3.60 -4.56 -11.79
N ASN A 116 -4.68 -4.89 -11.08
CA ASN A 116 -5.82 -3.99 -10.91
C ASN A 116 -5.73 -3.09 -9.66
N ALA A 117 -4.51 -2.70 -9.29
CA ALA A 117 -4.24 -1.70 -8.27
C ALA A 117 -3.91 -0.34 -8.88
N LYS A 118 -4.46 0.72 -8.31
CA LYS A 118 -4.24 2.11 -8.73
C LYS A 118 -3.93 2.97 -7.51
N VAL A 119 -3.18 4.04 -7.71
CA VAL A 119 -2.85 5.01 -6.67
C VAL A 119 -3.71 6.26 -6.89
N LEU A 120 -4.28 6.78 -5.81
CA LEU A 120 -5.06 8.03 -5.84
C LEU A 120 -4.12 9.23 -5.96
N ASP A 121 -4.28 10.00 -7.00
CA ASP A 121 -3.50 11.22 -7.23
C ASP A 121 -3.80 12.27 -6.15
N GLY A 122 -2.74 12.80 -5.53
CA GLY A 122 -2.82 13.77 -4.44
C GLY A 122 -3.32 13.23 -3.10
N GLY A 123 -3.70 11.94 -3.00
CA GLY A 123 -4.08 11.27 -1.76
C GLY A 123 -5.22 11.93 -0.99
N LEU A 124 -5.23 11.75 0.34
CA LEU A 124 -6.30 12.31 1.21
C LEU A 124 -6.31 13.84 1.22
N ILE A 125 -5.15 14.48 1.14
CA ILE A 125 -5.08 15.95 1.15
C ILE A 125 -5.82 16.54 -0.04
N HIS A 126 -5.56 16.03 -1.25
CA HIS A 126 -6.25 16.50 -2.46
C HIS A 126 -7.75 16.19 -2.44
N TRP A 127 -8.14 15.01 -1.94
CA TRP A 127 -9.53 14.63 -1.71
C TRP A 127 -10.27 15.66 -0.85
N GLN A 128 -9.66 16.07 0.27
CA GLN A 128 -10.23 17.09 1.16
C GLN A 128 -10.26 18.48 0.53
N GLN A 129 -9.24 18.88 -0.23
CA GLN A 129 -9.21 20.16 -0.96
C GLN A 129 -10.33 20.27 -2.01
N LYS A 130 -10.78 19.14 -2.58
CA LYS A 130 -11.96 19.10 -3.45
C LYS A 130 -13.29 19.20 -2.69
N GLY A 131 -13.26 19.23 -1.36
CA GLY A 131 -14.46 19.28 -0.52
C GLY A 131 -15.21 17.94 -0.45
N TYR A 132 -14.59 16.83 -0.83
CA TYR A 132 -15.21 15.51 -0.76
C TYR A 132 -15.33 15.02 0.69
N PRO A 133 -16.34 14.17 1.01
CA PRO A 133 -16.60 13.73 2.36
C PRO A 133 -15.47 12.86 2.92
N VAL A 134 -15.27 12.94 4.23
CA VAL A 134 -14.41 12.04 4.97
C VAL A 134 -15.21 11.25 6.00
N SER A 135 -14.68 10.14 6.46
CA SER A 135 -15.27 9.24 7.46
C SER A 135 -14.30 8.99 8.59
N THR A 136 -14.82 8.65 9.75
CA THR A 136 -14.09 8.04 10.87
C THR A 136 -14.53 6.57 11.08
N LYS A 137 -15.50 6.11 10.28
CA LYS A 137 -16.03 4.75 10.37
C LYS A 137 -15.22 3.82 9.45
N PRO A 138 -14.42 2.91 10.01
CA PRO A 138 -13.60 2.01 9.20
C PRO A 138 -14.46 1.12 8.31
N ALA A 139 -13.98 0.81 7.12
CA ALA A 139 -14.56 -0.23 6.29
C ALA A 139 -14.35 -1.61 6.93
N GLN A 140 -15.29 -2.51 6.67
CA GLN A 140 -15.19 -3.91 7.07
C GLN A 140 -15.39 -4.77 5.82
N TYR A 141 -14.31 -5.02 5.11
CA TYR A 141 -14.32 -5.95 3.99
C TYR A 141 -14.29 -7.40 4.51
N LEU A 142 -15.14 -8.25 3.95
CA LEU A 142 -15.06 -9.68 4.23
C LEU A 142 -13.74 -10.25 3.69
N PRO A 143 -13.10 -11.17 4.43
CA PRO A 143 -11.93 -11.87 3.92
C PRO A 143 -12.20 -12.53 2.56
N THR A 144 -11.22 -12.52 1.69
CA THR A 144 -11.29 -13.09 0.35
C THR A 144 -10.01 -13.86 0.03
N THR A 145 -9.80 -14.27 -1.21
CA THR A 145 -8.59 -14.98 -1.63
C THR A 145 -7.76 -14.10 -2.54
N PHE A 146 -6.50 -13.93 -2.18
CA PHE A 146 -5.45 -13.35 -3.02
C PHE A 146 -4.44 -14.45 -3.38
N THR A 147 -4.19 -14.64 -4.65
CA THR A 147 -3.28 -15.68 -5.17
C THR A 147 -1.98 -15.02 -5.63
N PRO A 148 -0.86 -15.13 -4.88
CA PRO A 148 0.38 -14.47 -5.24
C PRO A 148 1.04 -15.19 -6.42
N ASN A 149 1.40 -14.43 -7.45
CA ASN A 149 2.15 -14.89 -8.61
C ASN A 149 3.37 -13.99 -8.81
N LEU A 150 4.49 -14.36 -8.20
CA LEU A 150 5.70 -13.54 -8.17
C LEU A 150 6.21 -13.23 -9.58
N GLN A 151 6.42 -11.96 -9.85
CA GLN A 151 7.00 -11.43 -11.09
C GLN A 151 8.49 -11.13 -10.88
N PRO A 152 9.42 -12.03 -11.26
CA PRO A 152 10.83 -11.93 -10.87
C PRO A 152 11.53 -10.65 -11.36
N GLY A 153 11.13 -10.12 -12.50
CA GLY A 153 11.74 -8.90 -13.08
C GLY A 153 11.38 -7.59 -12.37
N LEU A 154 10.52 -7.62 -11.33
CA LEU A 154 10.08 -6.41 -10.61
C LEU A 154 10.78 -6.22 -9.26
N ILE A 155 11.63 -7.14 -8.85
CA ILE A 155 12.42 -7.07 -7.63
C ILE A 155 13.84 -7.54 -7.91
N ALA A 156 14.84 -6.83 -7.38
CA ALA A 156 16.23 -7.24 -7.41
C ALA A 156 16.73 -7.46 -5.98
N ASN A 157 17.46 -8.54 -5.76
CA ASN A 157 18.13 -8.80 -4.49
C ASN A 157 19.50 -8.10 -4.45
N LYS A 158 20.14 -8.12 -3.26
CA LYS A 158 21.43 -7.47 -3.03
C LYS A 158 22.53 -7.95 -4.01
N ASP A 159 22.57 -9.26 -4.26
CA ASP A 159 23.63 -9.85 -5.10
C ASP A 159 23.41 -9.49 -6.58
N GLU A 160 22.19 -9.38 -7.03
CA GLU A 160 21.85 -8.91 -8.38
C GLU A 160 22.23 -7.43 -8.55
N VAL A 161 21.92 -6.58 -7.58
CA VAL A 161 22.33 -5.18 -7.59
C VAL A 161 23.86 -5.06 -7.56
N GLN A 162 24.56 -5.85 -6.72
CA GLN A 162 26.02 -5.82 -6.65
C GLN A 162 26.67 -6.21 -7.98
N LYS A 163 26.13 -7.20 -8.70
CA LYS A 163 26.62 -7.58 -10.03
C LYS A 163 26.36 -6.51 -11.08
N ALA A 164 25.23 -5.81 -10.97
CA ALA A 164 24.86 -4.78 -11.93
C ALA A 164 25.71 -3.49 -11.81
N ILE A 165 26.36 -3.24 -10.66
CA ILE A 165 27.23 -2.05 -10.48
C ILE A 165 28.39 -2.03 -11.48
N ASP A 166 28.97 -3.19 -11.78
CA ASP A 166 30.12 -3.34 -12.67
C ASP A 166 29.72 -3.71 -14.11
N ASP A 167 28.43 -3.86 -14.37
CA ASP A 167 27.88 -4.22 -15.67
C ASP A 167 27.38 -2.98 -16.44
N HIS A 168 28.22 -2.49 -17.36
CA HIS A 168 27.90 -1.33 -18.19
C HIS A 168 26.75 -1.56 -19.20
N SER A 169 26.20 -2.77 -19.31
CA SER A 169 25.01 -3.06 -20.12
C SER A 169 23.69 -2.82 -19.37
N VAL A 170 23.75 -2.63 -18.04
CA VAL A 170 22.60 -2.35 -17.17
C VAL A 170 22.51 -0.84 -16.95
N CYS A 171 21.35 -0.24 -17.25
CA CYS A 171 21.04 1.17 -17.04
C CYS A 171 20.22 1.35 -15.78
#